data_4d53fbf75316087a5dd1f0cbc62962e2
#
_entry.id   4d53fbf75316087a5dd1f0cbc62962e2
#
_cell.length_a   1.000
_cell.length_b   1.000
_cell.length_c   1.000
_cell.angle_alpha   90.00
_cell.angle_beta   90.00
_cell.angle_gamma   90.00
#
_symmetry.space_group_name_H-M   'P 1'
#
loop_
_entity.id
_entity.type
_entity.pdbx_description
1 polymer ?
#
loop_
_entity_poly.entity_id
_entity_poly.type
_entity_poly.pdbx_seq_one_letter_code
_entity_poly.pdbx_strand_id
1 'polypeptide(L)'
;FPLVTGKNDTRVFRFYCELKENVKPELLQAALEKTMEKYPLFQMVLRKGLFWFYLEHRDIRPIVKEEKKPPCSRLYIPDKKNLLFQVSYYEKRINFEVFHALTDGTGAMHFLQELVSNYLKKAHPEQDLPSLPVTDMSTPGDQEEDSFSLYYSSDIPGNSEKKPRAVRLPGERLLHEDMHITEIVLPVKELHAKAKEYGVSITILITAMFLCSIHEEIPKSRQNRPIALMVPVNLRNYFPSQ
;
A
#
# COMPACT_ATOMS: atom_id res chain seq x y z
N PHE A 1 8.41 5.02 10.77
CA PHE A 1 7.12 5.42 10.19
C PHE A 1 6.30 6.30 11.17
N PRO A 2 6.02 5.93 12.43
CA PRO A 2 5.13 6.71 13.31
C PRO A 2 5.63 8.13 13.59
N LEU A 3 6.93 8.35 13.60
CA LEU A 3 7.54 9.67 13.85
C LEU A 3 7.39 10.66 12.70
N VAL A 4 7.15 10.17 11.49
CA VAL A 4 7.04 10.98 10.27
C VAL A 4 5.61 11.12 9.76
N THR A 5 4.63 10.53 10.44
CA THR A 5 3.22 10.72 10.10
C THR A 5 2.76 12.13 10.44
N GLY A 6 2.03 12.76 9.54
CA GLY A 6 1.51 14.11 9.69
C GLY A 6 0.04 14.22 9.28
N LYS A 7 -0.52 15.42 9.36
CA LYS A 7 -1.89 15.65 8.86
C LYS A 7 -2.01 15.34 7.36
N ASN A 8 -0.97 15.63 6.59
CA ASN A 8 -0.93 15.50 5.13
C ASN A 8 -0.17 14.24 4.65
N ASP A 9 0.38 13.43 5.56
CA ASP A 9 1.07 12.19 5.25
C ASP A 9 0.66 11.15 6.30
N THR A 10 -0.37 10.41 5.97
CA THR A 10 -0.97 9.42 6.86
C THR A 10 -0.21 8.10 6.88
N ARG A 11 0.68 7.87 5.91
CA ARG A 11 1.35 6.60 5.65
C ARG A 11 0.36 5.44 5.50
N VAL A 12 -0.82 5.74 5.04
CA VAL A 12 -1.84 4.78 4.67
C VAL A 12 -1.81 4.62 3.15
N PHE A 13 -1.88 3.40 2.69
CA PHE A 13 -2.06 3.11 1.27
C PHE A 13 -3.29 2.24 1.08
N ARG A 14 -3.81 2.22 -0.14
CA ARG A 14 -5.05 1.55 -0.50
C ARG A 14 -4.83 0.57 -1.63
N PHE A 15 -5.42 -0.61 -1.50
CA PHE A 15 -5.81 -1.47 -2.59
C PHE A 15 -7.34 -1.55 -2.67
N TYR A 16 -7.87 -1.84 -3.84
CA TYR A 16 -9.28 -2.10 -4.00
C TYR A 16 -9.53 -3.22 -5.02
N CYS A 17 -10.69 -3.82 -4.92
CA CYS A 17 -11.21 -4.76 -5.92
C CYS A 17 -12.59 -4.30 -6.35
N GLU A 18 -12.82 -4.18 -7.65
CA GLU A 18 -14.12 -3.88 -8.21
C GLU A 18 -14.80 -5.17 -8.66
N LEU A 19 -16.02 -5.36 -8.22
CA LEU A 19 -16.85 -6.52 -8.50
C LEU A 19 -17.85 -6.20 -9.63
N LYS A 20 -18.45 -7.24 -10.19
CA LYS A 20 -19.55 -7.08 -11.16
C LYS A 20 -20.86 -6.69 -10.51
N GLU A 21 -21.06 -7.08 -9.25
CA GLU A 21 -22.27 -6.87 -8.46
C GLU A 21 -22.00 -5.97 -7.25
N ASN A 22 -23.05 -5.40 -6.70
CA ASN A 22 -22.96 -4.61 -5.47
C ASN A 22 -22.49 -5.48 -4.30
N VAL A 23 -21.62 -4.91 -3.49
CA VAL A 23 -21.11 -5.57 -2.29
C VAL A 23 -22.23 -5.79 -1.29
N LYS A 24 -22.32 -7.00 -0.74
CA LYS A 24 -23.23 -7.36 0.37
C LYS A 24 -22.45 -7.23 1.70
N PRO A 25 -22.73 -6.22 2.51
CA PRO A 25 -21.90 -5.90 3.70
C PRO A 25 -21.80 -7.06 4.70
N GLU A 26 -22.87 -7.81 4.89
CA GLU A 26 -22.92 -8.93 5.84
C GLU A 26 -21.99 -10.06 5.39
N LEU A 27 -21.95 -10.34 4.07
CA LEU A 27 -21.07 -11.35 3.50
C LEU A 27 -19.61 -10.88 3.55
N LEU A 28 -19.37 -9.59 3.33
CA LEU A 28 -18.03 -9.02 3.43
C LEU A 28 -17.52 -9.05 4.87
N GLN A 29 -18.38 -8.78 5.86
CA GLN A 29 -18.05 -8.90 7.28
C GLN A 29 -17.66 -10.34 7.63
N ALA A 30 -18.46 -11.31 7.22
CA ALA A 30 -18.18 -12.71 7.46
C ALA A 30 -16.94 -13.23 6.72
N ALA A 31 -16.63 -12.66 5.54
CA ALA A 31 -15.40 -12.94 4.81
C ALA A 31 -14.18 -12.34 5.53
N LEU A 32 -14.30 -11.13 6.06
CA LEU A 32 -13.25 -10.46 6.81
C LEU A 32 -12.88 -11.27 8.07
N GLU A 33 -13.87 -11.71 8.83
CA GLU A 33 -13.64 -12.55 10.03
C GLU A 33 -12.88 -13.82 9.66
N LYS A 34 -13.29 -14.50 8.58
CA LYS A 34 -12.61 -15.69 8.08
C LYS A 34 -11.18 -15.40 7.63
N THR A 35 -10.95 -14.26 6.99
CA THR A 35 -9.61 -13.85 6.55
C THR A 35 -8.69 -13.57 7.74
N MET A 36 -9.22 -12.96 8.80
CA MET A 36 -8.45 -12.66 10.02
C MET A 36 -7.90 -13.92 10.72
N GLU A 37 -8.54 -15.07 10.57
CA GLU A 37 -8.03 -16.34 11.13
C GLU A 37 -6.66 -16.72 10.53
N LYS A 38 -6.42 -16.34 9.26
CA LYS A 38 -5.17 -16.63 8.54
C LYS A 38 -4.10 -15.55 8.75
N TYR A 39 -4.51 -14.33 9.09
CA TYR A 39 -3.62 -13.17 9.18
C TYR A 39 -3.65 -12.52 10.57
N PRO A 40 -3.12 -13.20 11.63
CA PRO A 40 -3.14 -12.66 12.99
C PRO A 40 -2.36 -11.35 13.15
N LEU A 41 -1.35 -11.10 12.30
CA LEU A 41 -0.59 -9.86 12.28
C LEU A 41 -1.49 -8.62 12.16
N PHE A 42 -2.63 -8.74 11.48
CA PHE A 42 -3.56 -7.63 11.32
C PHE A 42 -4.35 -7.28 12.61
N GLN A 43 -4.22 -8.09 13.66
CA GLN A 43 -4.74 -7.75 14.99
C GLN A 43 -3.77 -6.95 15.85
N MET A 44 -2.67 -6.50 15.26
CA MET A 44 -1.71 -5.65 15.97
C MET A 44 -2.17 -4.20 16.02
N VAL A 45 -1.93 -3.56 17.16
CA VAL A 45 -2.06 -2.11 17.37
C VAL A 45 -0.71 -1.50 17.66
N LEU A 46 -0.49 -0.28 17.18
CA LEU A 46 0.77 0.41 17.42
C LEU A 46 0.73 1.12 18.77
N ARG A 47 1.74 0.85 19.59
CA ARG A 47 1.93 1.45 20.91
C ARG A 47 3.18 2.30 20.93
N LYS A 48 3.11 3.38 21.69
CA LYS A 48 4.25 4.24 21.97
C LYS A 48 4.82 3.91 23.35
N GLY A 49 6.06 3.43 23.39
CA GLY A 49 6.86 3.35 24.61
C GLY A 49 7.54 4.69 24.93
N LEU A 50 8.45 4.70 25.88
CA LEU A 50 9.20 5.92 26.27
C LEU A 50 10.08 6.43 25.11
N PHE A 51 10.76 5.53 24.41
CA PHE A 51 11.75 5.87 23.37
C PHE A 51 11.50 5.17 22.03
N TRP A 52 10.58 4.19 21.96
CA TRP A 52 10.31 3.40 20.75
C TRP A 52 8.82 3.14 20.54
N PHE A 53 8.48 2.65 19.37
CA PHE A 53 7.17 2.14 19.05
C PHE A 53 7.24 0.61 18.95
N TYR A 54 6.16 -0.07 19.33
CA TYR A 54 6.03 -1.53 19.21
C TYR A 54 4.61 -1.91 18.83
N LEU A 55 4.48 -3.06 18.20
CA LEU A 55 3.20 -3.66 17.87
C LEU A 55 2.76 -4.56 19.04
N GLU A 56 1.51 -4.42 19.44
CA GLU A 56 0.89 -5.20 20.51
C GLU A 56 -0.34 -5.90 19.96
N HIS A 57 -0.40 -7.23 20.13
CA HIS A 57 -1.60 -7.98 19.73
C HIS A 57 -2.80 -7.56 20.59
N ARG A 58 -3.94 -7.36 19.92
CA ARG A 58 -5.22 -7.05 20.56
C ARG A 58 -6.36 -7.77 19.84
N ASP A 59 -7.19 -8.43 20.61
CA ASP A 59 -8.41 -9.03 20.10
C ASP A 59 -9.47 -7.94 19.87
N ILE A 60 -9.34 -7.25 18.73
CA ILE A 60 -10.27 -6.22 18.26
C ILE A 60 -10.95 -6.74 17.01
N ARG A 61 -12.26 -6.92 17.08
CA ARG A 61 -13.05 -7.33 15.93
C ARG A 61 -13.04 -6.21 14.86
N PRO A 62 -12.52 -6.46 13.65
CA PRO A 62 -12.62 -5.50 12.56
C PRO A 62 -14.07 -5.41 12.08
N ILE A 63 -14.52 -4.18 11.79
CA ILE A 63 -15.87 -3.90 11.30
C ILE A 63 -15.79 -3.32 9.91
N VAL A 64 -16.47 -3.99 8.97
CA VAL A 64 -16.69 -3.47 7.61
C VAL A 64 -17.58 -2.23 7.66
N LYS A 65 -17.23 -1.21 6.89
CA LYS A 65 -17.96 0.06 6.86
C LYS A 65 -18.23 0.50 5.42
N GLU A 66 -19.32 1.20 5.23
CA GLU A 66 -19.51 1.97 4.02
C GLU A 66 -18.45 3.08 3.94
N GLU A 67 -17.89 3.32 2.74
CA GLU A 67 -16.91 4.37 2.54
C GLU A 67 -17.55 5.75 2.71
N LYS A 68 -17.07 6.49 3.71
CA LYS A 68 -17.56 7.85 4.04
C LYS A 68 -16.43 8.86 4.22
N LYS A 69 -15.20 8.37 4.20
CA LYS A 69 -14.01 9.20 4.39
C LYS A 69 -13.20 9.25 3.11
N PRO A 70 -12.43 10.31 2.89
CA PRO A 70 -11.47 10.36 1.80
C PRO A 70 -10.52 9.16 1.84
N PRO A 71 -10.06 8.69 0.66
CA PRO A 71 -9.08 7.61 0.57
C PRO A 71 -7.83 7.90 1.39
N CYS A 72 -7.24 6.85 1.95
CA CYS A 72 -6.02 6.93 2.75
C CYS A 72 -6.13 7.86 3.97
N SER A 73 -7.32 8.00 4.54
CA SER A 73 -7.53 8.70 5.80
C SER A 73 -6.72 8.07 6.92
N ARG A 74 -6.37 8.88 7.93
CA ARG A 74 -5.52 8.44 9.03
C ARG A 74 -6.12 7.25 9.78
N LEU A 75 -5.38 6.15 9.83
CA LEU A 75 -5.70 4.95 10.62
C LEU A 75 -5.00 4.98 11.97
N TYR A 76 -3.71 5.32 12.00
CA TYR A 76 -2.99 5.44 13.26
C TYR A 76 -3.35 6.76 13.95
N ILE A 77 -3.91 6.66 15.17
CA ILE A 77 -4.20 7.79 16.04
C ILE A 77 -3.40 7.57 17.33
N PRO A 78 -2.48 8.48 17.70
CA PRO A 78 -1.73 8.36 18.94
C PRO A 78 -2.65 8.11 20.14
N ASP A 79 -2.23 7.25 21.04
CA ASP A 79 -2.91 6.87 22.28
C ASP A 79 -4.26 6.13 22.12
N LYS A 80 -4.72 5.92 20.89
CA LYS A 80 -5.89 5.05 20.62
C LYS A 80 -5.44 3.62 20.30
N LYS A 81 -6.16 2.68 20.88
CA LYS A 81 -5.99 1.24 20.60
C LYS A 81 -6.92 0.86 19.45
N ASN A 82 -6.56 1.23 18.23
CA ASN A 82 -7.33 0.88 17.04
C ASN A 82 -6.49 0.07 16.06
N LEU A 83 -7.17 -0.75 15.28
CA LEU A 83 -6.53 -1.50 14.20
C LEU A 83 -5.86 -0.56 13.20
N LEU A 84 -4.78 -1.04 12.62
CA LEU A 84 -3.95 -0.29 11.66
C LEU A 84 -4.40 -0.51 10.21
N PHE A 85 -5.55 -1.11 10.01
CA PHE A 85 -6.18 -1.30 8.71
C PHE A 85 -7.68 -1.04 8.78
N GLN A 86 -8.30 -0.89 7.62
CA GLN A 86 -9.73 -0.74 7.46
C GLN A 86 -10.18 -1.44 6.17
N VAL A 87 -11.30 -2.15 6.27
CA VAL A 87 -12.07 -2.63 5.11
C VAL A 87 -13.32 -1.80 4.98
N SER A 88 -13.54 -1.23 3.81
CA SER A 88 -14.74 -0.49 3.50
C SER A 88 -15.27 -0.90 2.12
N TYR A 89 -16.50 -0.54 1.83
CA TYR A 89 -17.11 -0.78 0.53
C TYR A 89 -17.85 0.46 0.03
N TYR A 90 -17.93 0.57 -1.28
CA TYR A 90 -18.77 1.54 -1.97
C TYR A 90 -19.32 0.88 -3.23
N GLU A 91 -20.65 0.75 -3.30
CA GLU A 91 -21.34 0.06 -4.41
C GLU A 91 -20.71 -1.31 -4.72
N LYS A 92 -19.95 -1.42 -5.82
CA LYS A 92 -19.31 -2.66 -6.31
C LYS A 92 -17.88 -2.83 -5.82
N ARG A 93 -17.34 -1.87 -5.08
CA ARG A 93 -15.94 -1.82 -4.74
C ARG A 93 -15.70 -2.19 -3.28
N ILE A 94 -14.77 -3.12 -3.07
CA ILE A 94 -14.20 -3.45 -1.78
C ILE A 94 -12.88 -2.70 -1.66
N ASN A 95 -12.75 -1.83 -0.66
CA ASN A 95 -11.55 -1.09 -0.38
C ASN A 95 -10.83 -1.69 0.83
N PHE A 96 -9.53 -1.81 0.72
CA PHE A 96 -8.64 -2.21 1.80
C PHE A 96 -7.57 -1.14 1.99
N GLU A 97 -7.53 -0.55 3.16
CA GLU A 97 -6.56 0.47 3.55
C GLU A 97 -5.74 -0.02 4.74
N VAL A 98 -4.44 0.24 4.68
CA VAL A 98 -3.53 -0.20 5.73
C VAL A 98 -2.45 0.83 6.02
N PHE A 99 -2.13 1.01 7.29
CA PHE A 99 -0.99 1.81 7.73
C PHE A 99 0.30 1.06 7.44
N HIS A 100 1.21 1.71 6.73
CA HIS A 100 2.40 1.08 6.14
C HIS A 100 3.41 0.50 7.15
N ALA A 101 3.23 0.77 8.45
CA ALA A 101 4.03 0.13 9.49
C ALA A 101 3.54 -1.29 9.83
N LEU A 102 2.34 -1.68 9.39
CA LEU A 102 1.79 -3.01 9.65
C LEU A 102 2.27 -4.03 8.61
N THR A 103 2.28 -3.64 7.34
CA THR A 103 2.67 -4.52 6.24
C THR A 103 3.10 -3.71 5.01
N ASP A 104 3.77 -4.37 4.09
CA ASP A 104 4.12 -3.84 2.77
C ASP A 104 3.02 -4.08 1.73
N GLY A 105 3.29 -3.67 0.47
CA GLY A 105 2.34 -3.86 -0.62
C GLY A 105 2.03 -5.32 -0.95
N THR A 106 3.00 -6.22 -0.78
CA THR A 106 2.82 -7.65 -1.06
C THR A 106 1.91 -8.30 -0.02
N GLY A 107 2.20 -8.09 1.27
CA GLY A 107 1.35 -8.61 2.35
C GLY A 107 -0.07 -8.06 2.30
N ALA A 108 -0.23 -6.77 1.98
CA ALA A 108 -1.55 -6.16 1.79
C ALA A 108 -2.32 -6.77 0.60
N MET A 109 -1.62 -7.08 -0.49
CA MET A 109 -2.23 -7.72 -1.66
C MET A 109 -2.71 -9.14 -1.35
N HIS A 110 -1.91 -9.94 -0.65
CA HIS A 110 -2.29 -11.28 -0.21
C HIS A 110 -3.53 -11.26 0.69
N PHE A 111 -3.56 -10.33 1.65
CA PHE A 111 -4.73 -10.13 2.49
C PHE A 111 -5.99 -9.81 1.70
N LEU A 112 -5.91 -8.85 0.75
CA LEU A 112 -7.06 -8.48 -0.08
C LEU A 112 -7.51 -9.64 -0.97
N GLN A 113 -6.58 -10.38 -1.57
CA GLN A 113 -6.91 -11.55 -2.39
C GLN A 113 -7.67 -12.62 -1.58
N GLU A 114 -7.21 -12.92 -0.36
CA GLU A 114 -7.87 -13.86 0.54
C GLU A 114 -9.27 -13.35 0.93
N LEU A 115 -9.38 -12.07 1.29
CA LEU A 115 -10.64 -11.43 1.63
C LEU A 115 -11.66 -11.53 0.50
N VAL A 116 -11.25 -11.18 -0.72
CA VAL A 116 -12.12 -11.24 -1.91
C VAL A 116 -12.50 -12.68 -2.24
N SER A 117 -11.56 -13.64 -2.14
CA SER A 117 -11.84 -15.06 -2.33
C SER A 117 -12.89 -15.56 -1.33
N ASN A 118 -12.71 -15.26 -0.05
CA ASN A 118 -13.66 -15.63 1.00
C ASN A 118 -15.04 -14.97 0.79
N TYR A 119 -15.06 -13.72 0.32
CA TYR A 119 -16.30 -13.04 -0.03
C TYR A 119 -17.01 -13.71 -1.20
N LEU A 120 -16.32 -13.97 -2.30
CA LEU A 120 -16.90 -14.58 -3.49
C LEU A 120 -17.44 -15.99 -3.22
N LYS A 121 -16.74 -16.81 -2.44
CA LYS A 121 -17.21 -18.13 -2.00
C LYS A 121 -18.51 -18.06 -1.20
N LYS A 122 -18.69 -17.00 -0.41
CA LYS A 122 -19.95 -16.78 0.32
C LYS A 122 -21.06 -16.18 -0.54
N ALA A 123 -20.71 -15.35 -1.50
CA ALA A 123 -21.67 -14.70 -2.40
C ALA A 123 -22.19 -15.65 -3.48
N HIS A 124 -21.37 -16.62 -3.90
CA HIS A 124 -21.64 -17.57 -4.98
C HIS A 124 -21.31 -19.01 -4.56
N PRO A 125 -22.00 -19.56 -3.54
CA PRO A 125 -21.69 -20.89 -3.01
C PRO A 125 -21.93 -22.01 -4.03
N GLU A 126 -22.71 -21.76 -5.08
CA GLU A 126 -23.01 -22.68 -6.17
C GLU A 126 -21.89 -22.78 -7.22
N GLN A 127 -20.92 -21.87 -7.18
CA GLN A 127 -19.82 -21.82 -8.14
C GLN A 127 -18.57 -22.48 -7.56
N ASP A 128 -17.97 -23.38 -8.34
CA ASP A 128 -16.64 -23.91 -8.02
C ASP A 128 -15.58 -22.87 -8.35
N LEU A 129 -15.32 -21.99 -7.40
CA LEU A 129 -14.34 -20.92 -7.56
C LEU A 129 -12.92 -21.49 -7.36
N PRO A 130 -11.96 -21.12 -8.22
CA PRO A 130 -10.60 -21.60 -8.11
C PRO A 130 -10.01 -21.21 -6.76
N SER A 131 -9.25 -22.13 -6.19
CA SER A 131 -8.44 -21.81 -5.01
C SER A 131 -7.37 -20.79 -5.38
N LEU A 132 -7.12 -19.84 -4.50
CA LEU A 132 -5.97 -18.95 -4.69
C LEU A 132 -4.70 -19.80 -4.78
N PRO A 133 -3.77 -19.44 -5.69
CA PRO A 133 -2.46 -20.09 -5.68
C PRO A 133 -1.86 -19.95 -4.28
N VAL A 134 -1.29 -21.03 -3.78
CA VAL A 134 -0.51 -21.00 -2.53
C VAL A 134 0.80 -20.27 -2.82
N THR A 135 0.73 -18.94 -2.87
CA THR A 135 1.89 -18.08 -3.12
C THR A 135 2.64 -17.75 -1.83
N ASP A 136 2.00 -18.00 -0.70
CA ASP A 136 2.55 -17.71 0.62
C ASP A 136 2.71 -19.01 1.40
N MET A 137 3.94 -19.56 1.33
CA MET A 137 4.34 -20.72 2.16
C MET A 137 4.92 -20.26 3.51
N SER A 138 4.81 -18.94 3.82
CA SER A 138 5.33 -18.40 5.07
C SER A 138 4.56 -18.93 6.27
N THR A 139 5.28 -19.36 7.28
CA THR A 139 4.73 -19.67 8.59
C THR A 139 4.35 -18.38 9.33
N PRO A 140 3.49 -18.39 10.35
CA PRO A 140 3.25 -17.21 11.17
C PRO A 140 4.52 -16.57 11.74
N GLY A 141 5.56 -17.37 12.02
CA GLY A 141 6.86 -16.86 12.46
C GLY A 141 7.60 -16.10 11.37
N ASP A 142 7.54 -16.56 10.13
CA ASP A 142 8.16 -15.89 8.98
C ASP A 142 7.51 -14.55 8.68
N GLN A 143 6.21 -14.41 8.94
CA GLN A 143 5.47 -13.17 8.75
C GLN A 143 5.84 -12.07 9.78
N GLU A 144 6.38 -12.48 10.94
CA GLU A 144 6.83 -11.57 12.01
C GLU A 144 8.33 -11.24 11.91
N GLU A 145 9.08 -11.93 11.05
CA GLU A 145 10.54 -11.78 10.94
C GLU A 145 10.92 -10.46 10.25
N ASP A 146 11.85 -9.73 10.87
CA ASP A 146 12.44 -8.53 10.28
C ASP A 146 13.56 -8.88 9.30
N SER A 147 13.21 -9.11 8.05
CA SER A 147 14.15 -9.41 6.98
C SER A 147 15.21 -8.32 6.77
N PHE A 148 14.94 -7.07 7.18
CA PHE A 148 15.93 -6.00 7.11
C PHE A 148 17.10 -6.27 8.06
N SER A 149 16.82 -6.72 9.28
CA SER A 149 17.85 -7.06 10.26
C SER A 149 18.74 -8.21 9.81
N LEU A 150 18.21 -9.16 9.02
CA LEU A 150 18.96 -10.30 8.50
C LEU A 150 19.97 -9.91 7.41
N TYR A 151 19.61 -8.95 6.57
CA TYR A 151 20.40 -8.60 5.37
C TYR A 151 21.12 -7.25 5.49
N TYR A 152 20.91 -6.51 6.58
CA TYR A 152 21.58 -5.23 6.79
C TYR A 152 23.04 -5.43 7.17
N SER A 153 23.95 -4.78 6.42
CA SER A 153 25.36 -4.67 6.77
C SER A 153 25.70 -3.20 7.00
N SER A 154 26.32 -2.91 8.14
CA SER A 154 26.86 -1.59 8.47
C SER A 154 28.10 -1.22 7.67
N ASP A 155 28.69 -2.18 6.94
CA ASP A 155 29.96 -2.02 6.23
C ASP A 155 29.84 -1.27 4.90
N ILE A 156 28.62 -0.89 4.51
CA ILE A 156 28.39 -0.06 3.32
C ILE A 156 28.66 1.40 3.71
N PRO A 157 29.72 2.05 3.18
CA PRO A 157 29.97 3.44 3.47
C PRO A 157 28.76 4.28 3.06
N GLY A 158 28.18 4.99 4.02
CA GLY A 158 27.11 5.92 3.73
C GLY A 158 27.63 7.00 2.79
N ASN A 159 26.98 7.18 1.63
CA ASN A 159 27.31 8.26 0.72
C ASN A 159 26.98 9.59 1.41
N SER A 160 27.97 10.29 1.94
CA SER A 160 27.85 11.53 2.71
C SER A 160 27.69 12.78 1.82
N GLU A 161 27.63 12.61 0.49
CA GLU A 161 27.46 13.74 -0.42
C GLU A 161 26.14 14.47 -0.14
N LYS A 162 26.23 15.77 0.12
CA LYS A 162 25.06 16.64 0.27
C LYS A 162 24.32 16.71 -1.07
N LYS A 163 23.25 15.96 -1.18
CA LYS A 163 22.39 16.00 -2.37
C LYS A 163 21.77 17.40 -2.50
N PRO A 164 21.78 17.99 -3.70
CA PRO A 164 21.15 19.29 -3.92
C PRO A 164 19.65 19.22 -3.64
N ARG A 165 19.07 20.34 -3.20
CA ARG A 165 17.64 20.40 -2.94
C ARG A 165 16.86 20.25 -4.24
N ALA A 166 16.00 19.27 -4.34
CA ALA A 166 15.10 19.10 -5.45
C ALA A 166 14.14 20.29 -5.59
N VAL A 167 13.68 20.49 -6.82
CA VAL A 167 12.64 21.47 -7.10
C VAL A 167 11.35 21.06 -6.41
N ARG A 168 10.59 22.03 -5.92
CA ARG A 168 9.22 21.82 -5.45
C ARG A 168 8.27 22.26 -6.55
N LEU A 169 7.33 21.38 -6.89
CA LEU A 169 6.27 21.69 -7.83
C LEU A 169 5.49 22.92 -7.33
N PRO A 170 5.18 23.87 -8.22
CA PRO A 170 4.28 24.96 -7.90
C PRO A 170 2.84 24.46 -7.72
N GLY A 171 2.00 25.25 -7.11
CA GLY A 171 0.58 24.95 -6.93
C GLY A 171 0.12 25.10 -5.49
N GLU A 172 -1.18 25.16 -5.32
CA GLU A 172 -1.82 25.16 -4.02
C GLU A 172 -1.87 23.75 -3.46
N ARG A 173 -1.72 23.64 -2.15
CA ARG A 173 -1.88 22.36 -1.47
C ARG A 173 -3.33 22.22 -1.08
N LEU A 174 -3.96 21.21 -1.63
CA LEU A 174 -5.30 20.80 -1.20
C LEU A 174 -5.28 20.26 0.23
N LEU A 175 -6.40 20.38 0.91
CA LEU A 175 -6.63 19.65 2.13
C LEU A 175 -6.74 18.14 1.80
N HIS A 176 -6.50 17.29 2.78
CA HIS A 176 -6.61 15.84 2.56
C HIS A 176 -8.03 15.43 2.14
N GLU A 177 -9.02 16.16 2.60
CA GLU A 177 -10.44 15.96 2.28
C GLU A 177 -10.78 16.29 0.83
N ASP A 178 -9.94 17.11 0.18
CA ASP A 178 -10.08 17.51 -1.23
C ASP A 178 -9.18 16.71 -2.16
N MET A 179 -8.75 15.51 -1.74
CA MET A 179 -7.88 14.64 -2.55
C MET A 179 -8.57 14.25 -3.85
N HIS A 180 -7.88 14.46 -4.97
CA HIS A 180 -8.26 13.95 -6.27
C HIS A 180 -7.44 12.73 -6.64
N ILE A 181 -8.10 11.70 -7.16
CA ILE A 181 -7.47 10.49 -7.69
C ILE A 181 -7.71 10.47 -9.19
N THR A 182 -6.63 10.34 -9.95
CA THR A 182 -6.71 10.12 -11.39
C THR A 182 -6.25 8.70 -11.70
N GLU A 183 -7.12 7.92 -12.32
CA GLU A 183 -6.84 6.56 -12.75
C GLU A 183 -6.68 6.53 -14.26
N ILE A 184 -5.64 5.87 -14.75
CA ILE A 184 -5.36 5.71 -16.17
C ILE A 184 -5.17 4.23 -16.45
N VAL A 185 -5.92 3.72 -17.43
CA VAL A 185 -5.79 2.35 -17.93
C VAL A 185 -5.09 2.38 -19.27
N LEU A 186 -3.97 1.71 -19.38
CA LEU A 186 -3.16 1.65 -20.60
C LEU A 186 -3.06 0.22 -21.12
N PRO A 187 -3.07 0.02 -22.46
CA PRO A 187 -2.87 -1.30 -23.05
C PRO A 187 -1.44 -1.78 -22.83
N VAL A 188 -1.27 -2.76 -21.99
CA VAL A 188 0.06 -3.28 -21.57
C VAL A 188 0.94 -3.72 -22.73
N LYS A 189 0.35 -4.32 -23.78
CA LYS A 189 1.11 -4.79 -24.96
C LYS A 189 1.78 -3.63 -25.71
N GLU A 190 1.05 -2.53 -25.89
CA GLU A 190 1.56 -1.35 -26.59
C GLU A 190 2.61 -0.65 -25.74
N LEU A 191 2.37 -0.51 -24.44
CA LEU A 191 3.31 0.08 -23.51
C LEU A 191 4.62 -0.73 -23.44
N HIS A 192 4.53 -2.04 -23.40
CA HIS A 192 5.69 -2.93 -23.42
C HIS A 192 6.45 -2.85 -24.74
N ALA A 193 5.76 -2.83 -25.89
CA ALA A 193 6.39 -2.66 -27.19
C ALA A 193 7.17 -1.34 -27.26
N LYS A 194 6.57 -0.25 -26.74
CA LYS A 194 7.22 1.05 -26.70
C LYS A 194 8.44 1.08 -25.78
N ALA A 195 8.35 0.47 -24.61
CA ALA A 195 9.49 0.35 -23.70
C ALA A 195 10.64 -0.44 -24.35
N LYS A 196 10.32 -1.53 -25.06
CA LYS A 196 11.30 -2.34 -25.79
C LYS A 196 11.96 -1.57 -26.94
N GLU A 197 11.23 -0.72 -27.65
CA GLU A 197 11.78 0.18 -28.69
C GLU A 197 12.89 1.09 -28.15
N TYR A 198 12.73 1.56 -26.90
CA TYR A 198 13.74 2.34 -26.19
C TYR A 198 14.78 1.49 -25.44
N GLY A 199 14.69 0.18 -25.47
CA GLY A 199 15.60 -0.70 -24.75
C GLY A 199 15.48 -0.63 -23.22
N VAL A 200 14.31 -0.26 -22.68
CA VAL A 200 14.08 -0.06 -21.25
C VAL A 200 12.91 -0.87 -20.72
N SER A 201 12.80 -0.96 -19.39
CA SER A 201 11.59 -1.53 -18.76
C SER A 201 10.41 -0.55 -18.80
N ILE A 202 9.19 -1.09 -18.65
CA ILE A 202 7.97 -0.27 -18.54
C ILE A 202 8.11 0.75 -17.39
N THR A 203 8.67 0.33 -16.26
CA THR A 203 8.90 1.21 -15.10
C THR A 203 9.79 2.39 -15.47
N ILE A 204 10.90 2.16 -16.17
CA ILE A 204 11.78 3.22 -16.62
C ILE A 204 11.08 4.15 -17.61
N LEU A 205 10.33 3.60 -18.56
CA LEU A 205 9.58 4.41 -19.53
C LEU A 205 8.58 5.34 -18.83
N ILE A 206 7.73 4.81 -17.95
CA ILE A 206 6.74 5.61 -17.21
C ILE A 206 7.44 6.64 -16.31
N THR A 207 8.53 6.26 -15.64
CA THR A 207 9.31 7.17 -14.80
C THR A 207 9.87 8.34 -15.62
N ALA A 208 10.43 8.06 -16.79
CA ALA A 208 10.96 9.09 -17.68
C ALA A 208 9.86 10.04 -18.18
N MET A 209 8.72 9.50 -18.63
CA MET A 209 7.58 10.31 -19.05
C MET A 209 7.09 11.21 -17.91
N PHE A 210 7.01 10.68 -16.69
CA PHE A 210 6.59 11.47 -15.54
C PHE A 210 7.59 12.58 -15.18
N LEU A 211 8.89 12.30 -15.27
CA LEU A 211 9.93 13.33 -15.09
C LEU A 211 9.87 14.42 -16.16
N CYS A 212 9.60 14.05 -17.42
CA CYS A 212 9.42 15.03 -18.51
C CYS A 212 8.21 15.92 -18.23
N SER A 213 7.07 15.34 -17.88
CA SER A 213 5.85 16.11 -17.55
C SER A 213 6.08 17.07 -16.38
N ILE A 214 6.78 16.60 -15.32
CA ILE A 214 7.17 17.47 -14.21
C ILE A 214 8.07 18.62 -14.68
N HIS A 215 9.04 18.33 -15.57
CA HIS A 215 9.95 19.34 -16.08
C HIS A 215 9.22 20.45 -16.86
N GLU A 216 8.22 20.09 -17.64
CA GLU A 216 7.39 21.03 -18.41
C GLU A 216 6.59 21.98 -17.51
N GLU A 217 6.13 21.50 -16.36
CA GLU A 217 5.37 22.29 -15.37
C GLU A 217 6.26 23.22 -14.51
N ILE A 218 7.58 22.99 -14.51
CA ILE A 218 8.50 23.80 -13.69
C ILE A 218 8.80 25.13 -14.41
N PRO A 219 8.62 26.29 -13.75
CA PRO A 219 9.03 27.57 -14.30
C PRO A 219 10.50 27.60 -14.72
N LYS A 220 10.81 28.18 -15.86
CA LYS A 220 12.18 28.25 -16.42
C LYS A 220 13.24 28.71 -15.42
N SER A 221 12.90 29.63 -14.53
CA SER A 221 13.78 30.13 -13.48
C SER A 221 14.17 29.08 -12.41
N ARG A 222 13.49 27.95 -12.35
CA ARG A 222 13.74 26.85 -11.39
C ARG A 222 14.20 25.56 -12.04
N GLN A 223 14.30 25.49 -13.36
CA GLN A 223 14.70 24.28 -14.09
C GLN A 223 16.18 23.89 -13.89
N ASN A 224 16.98 24.76 -13.29
CA ASN A 224 18.36 24.47 -12.89
C ASN A 224 18.46 23.58 -11.63
N ARG A 225 17.34 23.27 -10.97
CA ARG A 225 17.30 22.38 -9.81
C ARG A 225 16.95 20.95 -10.24
N PRO A 226 17.51 19.94 -9.57
CA PRO A 226 17.18 18.56 -9.89
C PRO A 226 15.73 18.24 -9.57
N ILE A 227 15.12 17.39 -10.38
CA ILE A 227 13.85 16.74 -10.08
C ILE A 227 14.20 15.44 -9.37
N ALA A 228 13.58 15.17 -8.23
CA ALA A 228 13.73 13.92 -7.50
C ALA A 228 12.42 13.15 -7.50
N LEU A 229 12.48 11.91 -7.93
CA LEU A 229 11.38 10.96 -7.90
C LEU A 229 11.77 9.75 -7.05
N MET A 230 10.87 9.29 -6.21
CA MET A 230 11.03 8.06 -5.45
C MET A 230 10.26 6.94 -6.15
N VAL A 231 10.98 5.90 -6.54
CA VAL A 231 10.38 4.69 -7.12
C VAL A 231 10.59 3.55 -6.12
N PRO A 232 9.53 3.04 -5.48
CA PRO A 232 9.66 1.89 -4.59
C PRO A 232 10.00 0.64 -5.38
N VAL A 233 10.90 -0.18 -4.82
CA VAL A 233 11.36 -1.44 -5.42
C VAL A 233 11.05 -2.58 -4.45
N ASN A 234 10.49 -3.68 -4.97
CA ASN A 234 10.28 -4.88 -4.18
C ASN A 234 11.63 -5.57 -3.94
N LEU A 235 12.15 -5.49 -2.72
CA LEU A 235 13.42 -6.07 -2.33
C LEU A 235 13.40 -7.60 -2.25
N ARG A 236 12.23 -8.25 -2.16
CA ARG A 236 12.10 -9.72 -2.13
C ARG A 236 12.66 -10.39 -3.39
N ASN A 237 12.74 -9.65 -4.50
CA ASN A 237 13.40 -10.14 -5.73
C ASN A 237 14.93 -10.22 -5.62
N TYR A 238 15.52 -9.57 -4.64
CA TYR A 238 16.98 -9.47 -4.45
C TYR A 238 17.44 -10.15 -3.15
N PHE A 239 16.59 -10.15 -2.15
CA PHE A 239 16.86 -10.74 -0.84
C PHE A 239 15.74 -11.74 -0.53
N PRO A 240 16.09 -13.04 -0.43
CA PRO A 240 15.10 -14.04 -0.06
C PRO A 240 14.50 -13.70 1.30
N SER A 241 13.27 -13.26 1.30
CA SER A 241 12.46 -13.05 2.50
C SER A 241 11.11 -13.69 2.23
N GLN A 242 10.68 -14.51 3.15
CA GLN A 242 9.37 -15.16 3.05
C GLN A 242 8.25 -14.26 3.52
#